data_77b665954ad06bc80f73bf742b83576e
#
_entry.id   77b665954ad06bc80f73bf742b83576e
#
_cell.length_a   1.000
_cell.length_b   1.000
_cell.length_c   1.000
_cell.angle_alpha   90.00
_cell.angle_beta   90.00
_cell.angle_gamma   90.00
#
_symmetry.space_group_name_H-M   'P 1'
#
loop_
_entity.id
_entity.type
_entity.pdbx_description
1 polymer ?
#
loop_
_entity_poly.entity_id
_entity_poly.type
_entity_poly.pdbx_seq_one_letter_code
_entity_poly.pdbx_strand_id
1 'polypeptide(L)'
;MKKIFIAFGHHNYKNSFNAAIRDNFIDEAIKLGHEIDLVNLFEEKEQLPFYNQNINPPPKLVLEYRKRLEKCDVMMLIGSCHNLRLNAILENWVDWVLHPKWFFSYKSIIPGNKYFKNYGYPVPGSMKGKLGIISITYGGPMISYQNFSIFDNIPFRRIKKIVFKLGGLKTKYIRFYSVLPEMNKKIFDTHMEKVKKLARSL
;
A
#
# COMPACT_ATOMS: atom_id res chain seq x y z
N MET A 1 -8.45 20.13 -1.94
CA MET A 1 -7.63 19.65 -0.80
C MET A 1 -8.02 18.20 -0.49
N LYS A 2 -7.05 17.29 -0.29
CA LYS A 2 -7.27 15.90 0.11
C LYS A 2 -6.37 15.57 1.28
N LYS A 3 -6.82 14.63 2.13
CA LYS A 3 -6.01 14.05 3.19
C LYS A 3 -5.42 12.72 2.72
N ILE A 4 -4.09 12.62 2.75
CA ILE A 4 -3.32 11.50 2.20
C ILE A 4 -2.61 10.77 3.33
N PHE A 5 -3.00 9.52 3.57
CA PHE A 5 -2.30 8.62 4.49
C PHE A 5 -1.23 7.84 3.72
N ILE A 6 0.00 7.85 4.22
CA ILE A 6 1.13 7.15 3.59
C ILE A 6 1.71 6.14 4.58
N ALA A 7 1.67 4.84 4.25
CA ALA A 7 2.43 3.82 4.94
C ALA A 7 3.74 3.55 4.16
N PHE A 8 4.84 3.93 4.77
CA PHE A 8 6.19 3.80 4.21
C PHE A 8 6.93 2.65 4.90
N GLY A 9 7.31 1.63 4.12
CA GLY A 9 8.00 0.45 4.61
C GLY A 9 9.35 0.25 3.90
N HIS A 10 10.41 0.94 4.34
CA HIS A 10 11.76 0.70 3.86
C HIS A 10 12.78 0.97 4.98
N HIS A 11 13.69 0.01 5.22
CA HIS A 11 14.66 0.08 6.32
C HIS A 11 15.60 1.28 6.23
N ASN A 12 16.07 1.61 5.03
CA ASN A 12 16.81 2.84 4.79
C ASN A 12 15.83 3.98 4.43
N TYR A 13 15.25 4.57 5.46
CA TYR A 13 14.17 5.56 5.33
C TYR A 13 14.66 6.98 5.07
N LYS A 14 15.98 7.23 5.11
CA LYS A 14 16.57 8.54 4.82
C LYS A 14 17.22 8.61 3.43
N ASN A 15 18.02 7.61 3.09
CA ASN A 15 18.91 7.64 1.92
C ASN A 15 18.63 6.47 0.97
N SER A 16 17.38 6.29 0.58
CA SER A 16 17.01 5.26 -0.38
C SER A 16 16.16 5.83 -1.51
N PHE A 17 16.09 5.10 -2.61
CA PHE A 17 15.20 5.45 -3.71
C PHE A 17 13.73 5.51 -3.26
N ASN A 18 13.30 4.62 -2.36
CA ASN A 18 11.96 4.68 -1.78
C ASN A 18 11.74 5.93 -0.91
N ALA A 19 12.77 6.38 -0.17
CA ALA A 19 12.71 7.63 0.57
C ALA A 19 12.57 8.82 -0.39
N ALA A 20 13.33 8.84 -1.49
CA ALA A 20 13.20 9.87 -2.51
C ALA A 20 11.81 9.89 -3.16
N ILE A 21 11.18 8.72 -3.41
CA ILE A 21 9.80 8.64 -3.88
C ILE A 21 8.84 9.29 -2.86
N ARG A 22 8.96 8.92 -1.59
CA ARG A 22 8.14 9.46 -0.50
C ARG A 22 8.27 10.98 -0.45
N ASP A 23 9.50 11.48 -0.40
CA ASP A 23 9.76 12.91 -0.19
C ASP A 23 9.29 13.74 -1.38
N ASN A 24 9.61 13.35 -2.62
CA ASN A 24 9.13 14.03 -3.82
C ASN A 24 7.61 14.01 -3.96
N PHE A 25 6.95 12.92 -3.55
CA PHE A 25 5.48 12.87 -3.54
C PHE A 25 4.90 13.81 -2.49
N ILE A 26 5.44 13.80 -1.28
CA ILE A 26 4.99 14.65 -0.16
C ILE A 26 5.17 16.12 -0.52
N ASP A 27 6.36 16.51 -0.97
CA ASP A 27 6.68 17.89 -1.34
C ASP A 27 5.71 18.43 -2.40
N GLU A 28 5.43 17.64 -3.44
CA GLU A 28 4.51 18.04 -4.49
C GLU A 28 3.07 18.08 -4.00
N ALA A 29 2.65 17.12 -3.18
CA ALA A 29 1.30 17.08 -2.61
C ALA A 29 1.03 18.27 -1.68
N ILE A 30 2.01 18.65 -0.84
CA ILE A 30 1.92 19.82 0.04
C ILE A 30 1.82 21.11 -0.78
N LYS A 31 2.62 21.27 -1.85
CA LYS A 31 2.54 22.42 -2.76
C LYS A 31 1.15 22.58 -3.40
N LEU A 32 0.44 21.46 -3.57
CA LEU A 32 -0.93 21.44 -4.10
C LEU A 32 -2.01 21.62 -3.01
N GLY A 33 -1.61 21.87 -1.77
CA GLY A 33 -2.52 22.09 -0.64
C GLY A 33 -3.13 20.82 -0.06
N HIS A 34 -2.49 19.65 -0.25
CA HIS A 34 -2.94 18.41 0.37
C HIS A 34 -2.36 18.24 1.78
N GLU A 35 -3.10 17.58 2.66
CA GLU A 35 -2.68 17.22 4.01
C GLU A 35 -2.02 15.83 3.99
N ILE A 36 -0.85 15.69 4.61
CA ILE A 36 -0.08 14.46 4.67
C ILE A 36 -0.12 13.87 6.08
N ASP A 37 -0.44 12.59 6.14
CA ASP A 37 -0.41 11.76 7.34
C ASP A 37 0.56 10.59 7.07
N LEU A 38 1.84 10.77 7.42
CA LEU A 38 2.91 9.80 7.17
C LEU A 38 3.09 8.86 8.37
N VAL A 39 3.20 7.57 8.05
CA VAL A 39 3.70 6.52 8.96
C VAL A 39 4.97 5.93 8.35
N ASN A 40 6.09 6.09 9.05
CA ASN A 40 7.32 5.38 8.74
C ASN A 40 7.40 4.15 9.63
N LEU A 41 7.10 2.99 9.07
CA LEU A 41 6.97 1.74 9.82
C LEU A 41 8.24 1.30 10.54
N PHE A 42 9.42 1.75 10.10
CA PHE A 42 10.70 1.47 10.77
C PHE A 42 11.03 2.45 11.89
N GLU A 43 10.36 3.60 11.96
CA GLU A 43 10.58 4.62 13.00
C GLU A 43 9.49 4.61 14.07
N GLU A 44 8.43 3.81 13.91
CA GLU A 44 7.38 3.69 14.92
C GLU A 44 7.97 3.18 16.23
N LYS A 45 7.68 3.87 17.34
CA LYS A 45 8.14 3.51 18.68
C LYS A 45 7.65 2.13 19.10
N GLU A 46 6.43 1.82 18.74
CA GLU A 46 5.78 0.53 18.96
C GLU A 46 5.66 -0.20 17.62
N GLN A 47 6.25 -1.39 17.54
CA GLN A 47 6.17 -2.22 16.36
C GLN A 47 4.98 -3.17 16.45
N LEU A 48 4.28 -3.36 15.33
CA LEU A 48 3.24 -4.39 15.27
C LEU A 48 3.87 -5.77 15.44
N PRO A 49 3.34 -6.63 16.31
CA PRO A 49 3.76 -8.02 16.37
C PRO A 49 3.54 -8.70 15.01
N PHE A 50 4.18 -9.82 14.76
CA PHE A 50 3.82 -10.62 13.59
C PHE A 50 2.33 -10.94 13.61
N TYR A 51 1.70 -10.82 12.43
CA TYR A 51 0.27 -11.06 12.31
C TYR A 51 -0.12 -12.43 12.84
N ASN A 52 -1.08 -12.43 13.74
CA ASN A 52 -1.67 -13.63 14.32
C ASN A 52 -3.18 -13.42 14.47
N GLN A 53 -3.95 -14.20 13.72
CA GLN A 53 -5.42 -14.11 13.71
C GLN A 53 -6.08 -14.40 15.06
N ASN A 54 -5.37 -15.08 15.98
CA ASN A 54 -5.87 -15.42 17.32
C ASN A 54 -5.78 -14.24 18.28
N ILE A 55 -5.04 -13.19 17.95
CA ILE A 55 -4.98 -11.96 18.75
C ILE A 55 -6.27 -11.15 18.51
N ASN A 56 -7.16 -11.18 19.49
CA ASN A 56 -8.42 -10.47 19.48
C ASN A 56 -8.73 -9.90 20.87
N PRO A 57 -8.89 -8.59 21.05
CA PRO A 57 -8.89 -7.55 20.00
C PRO A 57 -7.52 -7.32 19.36
N PRO A 58 -7.46 -6.71 18.18
CA PRO A 58 -6.19 -6.39 17.53
C PRO A 58 -5.41 -5.36 18.37
N PRO A 59 -4.07 -5.26 18.18
CA PRO A 59 -3.25 -4.27 18.88
C PRO A 59 -3.82 -2.85 18.77
N LYS A 60 -3.66 -2.03 19.83
CA LYS A 60 -4.16 -0.63 19.83
C LYS A 60 -3.66 0.17 18.64
N LEU A 61 -2.40 0.01 18.27
CA LEU A 61 -1.78 0.66 17.13
C LEU A 61 -2.52 0.36 15.81
N VAL A 62 -3.03 -0.86 15.62
CA VAL A 62 -3.87 -1.19 14.45
C VAL A 62 -5.15 -0.37 14.43
N LEU A 63 -5.79 -0.22 15.58
CA LEU A 63 -7.02 0.58 15.71
C LEU A 63 -6.76 2.07 15.44
N GLU A 64 -5.60 2.57 15.85
CA GLU A 64 -5.16 3.94 15.56
C GLU A 64 -4.94 4.16 14.06
N TYR A 65 -4.24 3.25 13.37
CA TYR A 65 -4.09 3.31 11.91
C TYR A 65 -5.44 3.30 11.19
N ARG A 66 -6.37 2.44 11.61
CA ARG A 66 -7.70 2.37 11.02
C ARG A 66 -8.47 3.69 11.19
N LYS A 67 -8.44 4.31 12.37
CA LYS A 67 -9.04 5.63 12.61
C LYS A 67 -8.43 6.73 11.72
N ARG A 68 -7.10 6.70 11.50
CA ARG A 68 -6.41 7.63 10.59
C ARG A 68 -6.84 7.40 9.14
N LEU A 69 -6.93 6.14 8.71
CA LEU A 69 -7.39 5.75 7.37
C LEU A 69 -8.85 6.11 7.11
N GLU A 70 -9.71 6.02 8.11
CA GLU A 70 -11.11 6.47 7.98
C GLU A 70 -11.25 7.95 7.66
N LYS A 71 -10.30 8.76 8.12
CA LYS A 71 -10.26 10.21 7.90
C LYS A 71 -9.55 10.62 6.61
N CYS A 72 -8.83 9.72 5.94
CA CYS A 72 -8.13 10.04 4.70
C CYS A 72 -9.01 9.88 3.46
N ASP A 73 -8.66 10.57 2.38
CA ASP A 73 -9.24 10.42 1.04
C ASP A 73 -8.40 9.45 0.19
N VAL A 74 -7.11 9.40 0.49
CA VAL A 74 -6.11 8.63 -0.25
C VAL A 74 -5.27 7.83 0.71
N MET A 75 -5.10 6.53 0.44
CA MET A 75 -4.12 5.67 1.11
C MET A 75 -3.01 5.33 0.13
N MET A 76 -1.76 5.57 0.51
CA MET A 76 -0.59 5.21 -0.29
C MET A 76 0.32 4.24 0.44
N LEU A 77 0.72 3.17 -0.24
CA LEU A 77 1.71 2.21 0.22
C LEU A 77 3.00 2.42 -0.58
N ILE A 78 4.13 2.59 0.11
CA ILE A 78 5.45 2.75 -0.53
C ILE A 78 6.39 1.70 0.04
N GLY A 79 6.93 0.85 -0.83
CA GLY A 79 7.90 -0.18 -0.43
C GLY A 79 8.61 -0.83 -1.60
N SER A 80 9.55 -1.71 -1.27
CA SER A 80 10.32 -2.50 -2.23
C SER A 80 9.75 -3.91 -2.38
N CYS A 81 10.00 -4.49 -3.56
CA CYS A 81 9.72 -5.89 -3.83
C CYS A 81 10.84 -6.77 -3.25
N HIS A 82 10.50 -7.65 -2.34
CA HIS A 82 11.39 -8.69 -1.81
C HIS A 82 10.75 -10.06 -2.04
N ASN A 83 11.45 -10.97 -2.73
CA ASN A 83 10.95 -12.32 -3.02
C ASN A 83 9.51 -12.34 -3.57
N LEU A 84 9.23 -11.47 -4.54
CA LEU A 84 7.91 -11.30 -5.17
C LEU A 84 6.80 -10.89 -4.19
N ARG A 85 7.14 -10.23 -3.08
CA ARG A 85 6.21 -9.63 -2.10
C ARG A 85 6.64 -8.19 -1.80
N LEU A 86 5.80 -7.44 -1.13
CA LEU A 86 6.26 -6.26 -0.43
C LEU A 86 7.25 -6.67 0.66
N ASN A 87 8.08 -5.76 1.12
CA ASN A 87 8.94 -6.07 2.26
C ASN A 87 8.11 -6.45 3.51
N ALA A 88 8.73 -7.26 4.39
CA ALA A 88 8.01 -7.94 5.48
C ALA A 88 7.23 -6.99 6.41
N ILE A 89 7.77 -5.82 6.74
CA ILE A 89 7.10 -4.87 7.63
C ILE A 89 5.82 -4.31 7.01
N LEU A 90 5.82 -4.03 5.71
CA LEU A 90 4.66 -3.52 5.00
C LEU A 90 3.62 -4.61 4.76
N GLU A 91 4.05 -5.86 4.50
CA GLU A 91 3.15 -7.01 4.45
C GLU A 91 2.45 -7.24 5.79
N ASN A 92 3.21 -7.23 6.89
CA ASN A 92 2.67 -7.37 8.24
C ASN A 92 1.65 -6.26 8.56
N TRP A 93 1.97 -5.02 8.16
CA TRP A 93 1.04 -3.89 8.31
C TRP A 93 -0.24 -4.11 7.50
N VAL A 94 -0.14 -4.57 6.25
CA VAL A 94 -1.30 -4.89 5.39
C VAL A 94 -2.17 -5.96 6.03
N ASP A 95 -1.57 -7.03 6.54
CA ASP A 95 -2.29 -8.14 7.15
C ASP A 95 -3.03 -7.72 8.43
N TRP A 96 -2.44 -6.86 9.26
CA TRP A 96 -3.09 -6.32 10.44
C TRP A 96 -4.15 -5.28 10.14
N VAL A 97 -3.81 -4.28 9.34
CA VAL A 97 -4.64 -3.09 9.18
C VAL A 97 -5.76 -3.31 8.19
N LEU A 98 -5.47 -3.93 7.02
CA LEU A 98 -6.45 -4.17 5.95
C LEU A 98 -7.17 -5.52 6.11
N HIS A 99 -7.41 -5.90 7.36
CA HIS A 99 -8.00 -7.18 7.73
C HIS A 99 -9.51 -7.24 7.44
N PRO A 100 -10.07 -8.44 7.18
CA PRO A 100 -11.53 -8.68 7.13
C PRO A 100 -12.27 -8.10 8.34
N LYS A 101 -13.55 -7.83 8.18
CA LYS A 101 -14.48 -7.15 9.09
C LYS A 101 -14.37 -5.63 9.13
N TRP A 102 -13.17 -5.05 8.98
CA TRP A 102 -12.98 -3.61 8.91
C TRP A 102 -12.79 -3.12 7.46
N PHE A 103 -11.86 -3.75 6.74
CA PHE A 103 -11.51 -3.36 5.38
C PHE A 103 -12.49 -3.93 4.33
N PHE A 104 -12.96 -5.13 4.54
CA PHE A 104 -14.02 -5.80 3.77
C PHE A 104 -14.69 -6.87 4.62
N SER A 105 -15.87 -7.33 4.17
CA SER A 105 -16.58 -8.48 4.74
C SER A 105 -17.10 -9.38 3.62
N TYR A 106 -17.70 -10.49 3.96
CA TYR A 106 -18.38 -11.35 3.00
C TYR A 106 -19.88 -11.37 3.27
N LYS A 107 -20.67 -11.21 2.22
CA LYS A 107 -22.12 -11.42 2.25
C LYS A 107 -22.41 -12.81 1.71
N SER A 108 -23.15 -13.62 2.45
CA SER A 108 -23.49 -14.98 2.03
C SER A 108 -24.15 -14.99 0.64
N ILE A 109 -23.75 -15.96 -0.19
CA ILE A 109 -24.37 -16.20 -1.50
C ILE A 109 -25.82 -16.70 -1.31
N ILE A 110 -26.06 -17.51 -0.27
CA ILE A 110 -27.38 -18.09 0.04
C ILE A 110 -27.80 -17.56 1.39
N PRO A 111 -28.66 -16.52 1.44
CA PRO A 111 -29.18 -15.99 2.70
C PRO A 111 -29.84 -17.07 3.55
N GLY A 112 -29.54 -17.08 4.85
CA GLY A 112 -30.11 -18.05 5.78
C GLY A 112 -29.43 -19.43 5.82
N ASN A 113 -28.52 -19.72 4.89
CA ASN A 113 -27.81 -21.00 4.90
C ASN A 113 -26.60 -20.94 5.87
N LYS A 114 -26.63 -21.75 6.94
CA LYS A 114 -25.60 -21.79 7.97
C LYS A 114 -24.22 -22.25 7.46
N TYR A 115 -24.17 -23.10 6.44
CA TYR A 115 -22.91 -23.64 5.87
C TYR A 115 -22.17 -22.63 5.02
N PHE A 116 -22.88 -21.67 4.39
CA PHE A 116 -22.29 -20.64 3.54
C PHE A 116 -22.24 -19.26 4.21
N LYS A 117 -22.48 -19.18 5.52
CA LYS A 117 -22.55 -17.92 6.27
C LYS A 117 -21.30 -17.03 6.07
N ASN A 118 -20.12 -17.65 5.91
CA ASN A 118 -18.84 -16.94 5.77
C ASN A 118 -18.27 -16.97 4.34
N TYR A 119 -19.03 -17.52 3.37
CA TYR A 119 -18.61 -17.61 1.98
C TYR A 119 -19.58 -16.82 1.11
N GLY A 120 -19.04 -15.91 0.29
CA GLY A 120 -19.90 -15.11 -0.56
C GLY A 120 -19.17 -13.99 -1.26
N TYR A 121 -19.94 -12.98 -1.63
CA TYR A 121 -19.41 -11.80 -2.29
C TYR A 121 -18.68 -10.91 -1.31
N PRO A 122 -17.47 -10.40 -1.68
CA PRO A 122 -16.81 -9.40 -0.86
C PRO A 122 -17.63 -8.10 -0.85
N VAL A 123 -17.86 -7.60 0.35
CA VAL A 123 -18.50 -6.31 0.58
C VAL A 123 -17.43 -5.35 1.10
N PRO A 124 -17.15 -4.26 0.38
CA PRO A 124 -16.20 -3.25 0.84
C PRO A 124 -16.58 -2.65 2.20
N GLY A 125 -15.58 -2.42 3.04
CA GLY A 125 -15.71 -1.82 4.37
C GLY A 125 -15.47 -0.32 4.39
N SER A 126 -14.78 0.14 5.44
CA SER A 126 -14.58 1.57 5.76
C SER A 126 -13.81 2.37 4.71
N MET A 127 -13.10 1.72 3.80
CA MET A 127 -12.29 2.37 2.77
C MET A 127 -12.98 2.48 1.40
N LYS A 128 -14.24 2.07 1.28
CA LYS A 128 -14.99 2.06 0.01
C LYS A 128 -14.97 3.43 -0.67
N GLY A 129 -14.64 3.42 -1.97
CA GLY A 129 -14.65 4.60 -2.84
C GLY A 129 -13.44 5.51 -2.72
N LYS A 130 -12.61 5.34 -1.69
CA LYS A 130 -11.35 6.09 -1.52
C LYS A 130 -10.32 5.66 -2.56
N LEU A 131 -9.26 6.45 -2.70
CA LEU A 131 -8.17 6.15 -3.62
C LEU A 131 -7.07 5.35 -2.91
N GLY A 132 -6.72 4.18 -3.44
CA GLY A 132 -5.54 3.42 -3.04
C GLY A 132 -4.40 3.62 -4.04
N ILE A 133 -3.23 4.02 -3.56
CA ILE A 133 -2.02 4.15 -4.36
C ILE A 133 -1.01 3.12 -3.91
N ILE A 134 -0.34 2.45 -4.86
CA ILE A 134 0.78 1.57 -4.57
C ILE A 134 2.02 2.00 -5.35
N SER A 135 3.12 2.21 -4.63
CA SER A 135 4.44 2.45 -5.18
C SER A 135 5.36 1.29 -4.84
N ILE A 136 5.89 0.60 -5.84
CA ILE A 136 6.77 -0.55 -5.66
C ILE A 136 8.05 -0.35 -6.47
N THR A 137 9.19 -0.60 -5.82
CA THR A 137 10.51 -0.65 -6.46
C THR A 137 11.00 -2.09 -6.60
N TYR A 138 11.67 -2.36 -7.70
CA TYR A 138 12.21 -3.67 -8.07
C TYR A 138 13.70 -3.54 -8.39
N GLY A 139 14.54 -4.42 -7.86
CA GLY A 139 15.97 -4.46 -8.17
C GLY A 139 16.27 -4.94 -9.58
N GLY A 140 15.46 -5.84 -10.12
CA GLY A 140 15.63 -6.38 -11.46
C GLY A 140 14.91 -5.57 -12.56
N PRO A 141 15.22 -5.87 -13.84
CA PRO A 141 14.59 -5.23 -14.99
C PRO A 141 13.13 -5.65 -15.14
N MET A 142 12.36 -4.82 -15.82
CA MET A 142 10.93 -5.05 -16.07
C MET A 142 10.64 -6.42 -16.69
N ILE A 143 11.48 -6.85 -17.61
CA ILE A 143 11.32 -8.13 -18.33
C ILE A 143 11.31 -9.32 -17.38
N SER A 144 12.10 -9.29 -16.30
CA SER A 144 12.14 -10.36 -15.28
C SER A 144 10.82 -10.50 -14.50
N TYR A 145 9.93 -9.49 -14.55
CA TYR A 145 8.68 -9.50 -13.82
C TYR A 145 7.44 -9.52 -14.73
N GLN A 146 7.60 -9.35 -16.04
CA GLN A 146 6.49 -9.24 -17.00
C GLN A 146 6.39 -10.39 -17.99
N ASN A 147 7.51 -10.98 -18.42
CA ASN A 147 7.51 -11.97 -19.49
C ASN A 147 7.20 -13.40 -19.06
N PHE A 148 7.22 -13.69 -17.77
CA PHE A 148 6.73 -14.96 -17.26
C PHE A 148 5.28 -14.75 -16.83
N SER A 149 4.35 -14.95 -17.74
CA SER A 149 2.93 -14.63 -17.60
C SER A 149 2.26 -15.19 -16.33
N ILE A 150 2.83 -16.23 -15.74
CA ILE A 150 2.36 -16.84 -14.49
C ILE A 150 2.78 -15.98 -13.27
N PHE A 151 3.91 -15.27 -13.35
CA PHE A 151 4.49 -14.51 -12.24
C PHE A 151 4.41 -12.99 -12.41
N ASP A 152 3.68 -12.52 -13.43
CA ASP A 152 3.57 -11.10 -13.74
C ASP A 152 3.20 -10.28 -12.50
N ASN A 153 4.22 -9.64 -11.94
CA ASN A 153 4.06 -8.59 -10.94
C ASN A 153 3.20 -8.99 -9.73
N ILE A 154 3.44 -10.17 -9.16
CA ILE A 154 2.65 -10.72 -8.06
C ILE A 154 2.36 -9.71 -6.94
N PRO A 155 3.35 -8.98 -6.37
CA PRO A 155 3.05 -8.05 -5.28
C PRO A 155 2.10 -6.95 -5.71
N PHE A 156 2.27 -6.43 -6.92
CA PHE A 156 1.39 -5.42 -7.48
C PHE A 156 -0.03 -5.97 -7.73
N ARG A 157 -0.13 -7.16 -8.35
CA ARG A 157 -1.43 -7.79 -8.61
C ARG A 157 -2.17 -8.12 -7.33
N ARG A 158 -1.47 -8.66 -6.32
CA ARG A 158 -2.04 -8.98 -5.02
C ARG A 158 -2.65 -7.72 -4.37
N ILE A 159 -1.86 -6.68 -4.23
CA ILE A 159 -2.34 -5.46 -3.58
C ILE A 159 -3.44 -4.77 -4.40
N LYS A 160 -3.21 -4.54 -5.69
CA LYS A 160 -4.16 -3.82 -6.55
C LYS A 160 -5.44 -4.61 -6.81
N LYS A 161 -5.28 -5.85 -7.32
CA LYS A 161 -6.42 -6.62 -7.84
C LYS A 161 -7.16 -7.41 -6.78
N ILE A 162 -6.50 -7.72 -5.65
CA ILE A 162 -7.12 -8.47 -4.56
C ILE A 162 -7.38 -7.52 -3.40
N VAL A 163 -6.34 -7.09 -2.68
CA VAL A 163 -6.51 -6.34 -1.44
C VAL A 163 -7.31 -5.06 -1.67
N PHE A 164 -6.86 -4.16 -2.53
CA PHE A 164 -7.56 -2.88 -2.77
C PHE A 164 -8.95 -3.06 -3.36
N LYS A 165 -9.13 -4.04 -4.27
CA LYS A 165 -10.44 -4.33 -4.84
C LYS A 165 -11.42 -4.87 -3.80
N LEU A 166 -10.98 -5.75 -2.89
CA LEU A 166 -11.81 -6.23 -1.78
C LEU A 166 -12.30 -5.08 -0.90
N GLY A 167 -11.43 -4.12 -0.60
CA GLY A 167 -11.77 -2.91 0.14
C GLY A 167 -12.57 -1.88 -0.67
N GLY A 168 -12.81 -2.11 -1.95
CA GLY A 168 -13.57 -1.20 -2.82
C GLY A 168 -12.85 0.10 -3.16
N LEU A 169 -11.51 0.13 -3.14
CA LEU A 169 -10.74 1.31 -3.49
C LEU A 169 -10.64 1.49 -5.01
N LYS A 170 -10.69 2.73 -5.45
CA LYS A 170 -10.14 3.14 -6.75
C LYS A 170 -8.62 3.02 -6.68
N THR A 171 -7.93 2.62 -7.77
CA THR A 171 -6.51 2.29 -7.65
C THR A 171 -5.66 3.05 -8.66
N LYS A 172 -4.63 3.74 -8.17
CA LYS A 172 -3.48 4.23 -8.95
C LYS A 172 -2.22 3.47 -8.53
N TYR A 173 -1.20 3.49 -9.39
CA TYR A 173 0.06 2.80 -9.08
C TYR A 173 1.24 3.41 -9.84
N ILE A 174 2.42 3.21 -9.26
CA ILE A 174 3.69 3.51 -9.90
C ILE A 174 4.69 2.41 -9.59
N ARG A 175 5.47 2.02 -10.60
CA ARG A 175 6.45 0.94 -10.51
C ARG A 175 7.78 1.40 -11.06
N PHE A 176 8.85 1.03 -10.35
CA PHE A 176 10.22 1.37 -10.75
C PHE A 176 11.03 0.09 -10.80
N TYR A 177 11.63 -0.18 -11.95
CA TYR A 177 12.45 -1.35 -12.21
C TYR A 177 13.91 -0.97 -12.30
N SER A 178 14.81 -1.94 -12.12
CA SER A 178 16.27 -1.75 -12.13
C SER A 178 16.71 -0.65 -11.19
N VAL A 179 16.09 -0.62 -9.99
CA VAL A 179 16.49 0.32 -8.95
C VAL A 179 17.75 -0.20 -8.28
N LEU A 180 18.88 0.31 -8.71
CA LEU A 180 20.21 -0.06 -8.22
C LEU A 180 20.86 1.15 -7.54
N PRO A 181 21.82 0.93 -6.61
CA PRO A 181 22.54 2.02 -5.93
C PRO A 181 23.23 3.00 -6.88
N GLU A 182 23.70 2.52 -8.01
CA GLU A 182 24.48 3.26 -9.02
C GLU A 182 23.61 3.86 -10.13
N MET A 183 22.33 4.12 -9.85
CA MET A 183 21.43 4.67 -10.87
C MET A 183 21.90 6.01 -11.40
N ASN A 184 21.96 6.13 -12.73
CA ASN A 184 22.28 7.38 -13.40
C ASN A 184 21.31 8.50 -12.98
N LYS A 185 21.85 9.70 -12.71
CA LYS A 185 21.08 10.87 -12.27
C LYS A 185 19.91 11.21 -13.20
N LYS A 186 20.12 11.18 -14.52
CA LYS A 186 19.05 11.47 -15.51
C LYS A 186 17.87 10.49 -15.38
N ILE A 187 18.15 9.21 -15.13
CA ILE A 187 17.11 8.19 -14.91
C ILE A 187 16.40 8.46 -13.59
N PHE A 188 17.15 8.76 -12.55
CA PHE A 188 16.60 9.13 -11.24
C PHE A 188 15.65 10.33 -11.36
N ASP A 189 16.09 11.43 -11.97
CA ASP A 189 15.28 12.64 -12.15
C ASP A 189 13.99 12.35 -12.95
N THR A 190 14.10 11.52 -13.99
CA THR A 190 12.92 11.06 -14.77
C THR A 190 11.94 10.28 -13.90
N HIS A 191 12.43 9.46 -12.98
CA HIS A 191 11.57 8.72 -12.06
C HIS A 191 10.89 9.64 -11.04
N MET A 192 11.63 10.61 -10.49
CA MET A 192 11.06 11.59 -9.55
C MET A 192 10.00 12.47 -10.22
N GLU A 193 10.18 12.84 -11.49
CA GLU A 193 9.12 13.55 -12.23
C GLU A 193 7.84 12.72 -12.42
N LYS A 194 7.96 11.40 -12.62
CA LYS A 194 6.78 10.51 -12.61
C LYS A 194 6.06 10.51 -11.26
N VAL A 195 6.82 10.56 -10.16
CA VAL A 195 6.24 10.64 -8.81
C VAL A 195 5.47 11.94 -8.62
N LYS A 196 6.06 13.08 -9.03
CA LYS A 196 5.40 14.40 -8.97
C LYS A 196 4.14 14.42 -9.84
N LYS A 197 4.19 13.86 -11.05
CA LYS A 197 3.00 13.72 -11.91
C LYS A 197 1.89 12.90 -11.25
N LEU A 198 2.25 11.85 -10.50
CA LEU A 198 1.26 11.08 -9.74
C LEU A 198 0.59 11.96 -8.67
N ALA A 199 1.36 12.76 -7.92
CA ALA A 199 0.80 13.69 -6.93
C ALA A 199 -0.12 14.74 -7.59
N ARG A 200 0.30 15.34 -8.71
CA ARG A 200 -0.54 16.30 -9.49
C ARG A 200 -1.83 15.70 -10.03
N SER A 201 -1.91 14.39 -10.15
CA SER A 201 -3.09 13.70 -10.69
C SER A 201 -4.14 13.39 -9.60
N LEU A 202 -3.93 13.83 -8.37
CA LEU A 202 -4.86 13.68 -7.26
C LEU A 202 -5.93 14.77 -7.29
#